data_d8851d1960edd2095e6d71e7f2e8fb00
#
_entry.id   d8851d1960edd2095e6d71e7f2e8fb00
#
_cell.length_a   1.000
_cell.length_b   1.000
_cell.length_c   1.000
_cell.angle_alpha   90.00
_cell.angle_beta   90.00
_cell.angle_gamma   90.00
#
_symmetry.space_group_name_H-M   'P 1'
#
loop_
_entity.id
_entity.type
_entity.pdbx_description
1 polymer ?
#
loop_
_entity_poly.entity_id
_entity_poly.type
_entity_poly.pdbx_seq_one_letter_code
_entity_poly.pdbx_strand_id
1 'polypeptide(L)'
;IERGRIAHAYLFVGPRGTGKTTSARLFAKSLNWEDGPSLEVPSDSEIGNAIMEGRCLDVIEIDGASNNSVDQVRDLRDECQYAPAQCRYKIYVIDEVHMLSQAAFNALLKTLEEPPPHVKFVFATTESHKVLPTIVSRCQRFEFRSIPIDLIFTKLKEICIQEKIEVDSSALEAIARMAMGGMRDAQSILDQMISFCGNSITQQNVLEVYGLV
;
A
#
# COMPACT_ATOMS: atom_id res chain seq x y z
N ILE A 1 6.44 -4.90 -16.41
CA ILE A 1 7.68 -5.56 -15.99
C ILE A 1 8.17 -6.49 -17.11
N GLU A 2 7.47 -7.55 -17.45
CA GLU A 2 7.87 -8.58 -18.43
C GLU A 2 8.28 -8.03 -19.81
N ARG A 3 7.71 -6.91 -20.24
CA ARG A 3 8.03 -6.25 -21.52
C ARG A 3 9.15 -5.22 -21.41
N GLY A 4 9.84 -5.11 -20.27
CA GLY A 4 10.90 -4.14 -20.02
C GLY A 4 10.48 -2.66 -20.05
N ARG A 5 9.16 -2.39 -20.08
CA ARG A 5 8.63 -1.02 -20.09
C ARG A 5 8.26 -0.61 -18.67
N ILE A 6 9.19 0.03 -17.98
CA ILE A 6 9.01 0.49 -16.61
C ILE A 6 8.94 2.02 -16.64
N ALA A 7 7.80 2.59 -16.26
CA ALA A 7 7.63 4.04 -16.13
C ALA A 7 8.44 4.58 -14.94
N HIS A 8 8.66 5.88 -14.90
CA HIS A 8 9.34 6.55 -13.79
C HIS A 8 8.39 6.87 -12.62
N ALA A 9 7.08 6.97 -12.88
CA ALA A 9 6.09 7.27 -11.86
C ALA A 9 4.78 6.52 -12.07
N TYR A 10 4.17 6.11 -10.97
CA TYR A 10 2.90 5.38 -10.88
C TYR A 10 1.97 6.09 -9.90
N LEU A 11 0.68 6.07 -10.17
CA LEU A 11 -0.34 6.62 -9.29
C LEU A 11 -1.41 5.56 -9.00
N PHE A 12 -1.44 5.09 -7.76
CA PHE A 12 -2.41 4.14 -7.24
C PHE A 12 -3.57 4.89 -6.59
N VAL A 13 -4.75 4.75 -7.16
CA VAL A 13 -5.96 5.46 -6.73
C VAL A 13 -7.00 4.46 -6.24
N GLY A 14 -7.62 4.72 -5.10
CA GLY A 14 -8.72 3.88 -4.63
C GLY A 14 -9.03 4.04 -3.15
N PRO A 15 -10.10 3.42 -2.66
CA PRO A 15 -10.53 3.51 -1.26
C PRO A 15 -9.45 3.06 -0.28
N ARG A 16 -9.60 3.47 0.97
CA ARG A 16 -8.73 3.03 2.07
C ARG A 16 -8.82 1.50 2.24
N GLY A 17 -7.72 0.89 2.65
CA GLY A 17 -7.69 -0.54 2.99
C GLY A 17 -7.76 -1.50 1.79
N THR A 18 -7.68 -1.02 0.54
CA THR A 18 -7.73 -1.85 -0.68
C THR A 18 -6.37 -2.40 -1.13
N GLY A 19 -5.30 -2.17 -0.35
CA GLY A 19 -3.98 -2.74 -0.60
C GLY A 19 -3.04 -1.90 -1.47
N LYS A 20 -3.28 -0.59 -1.64
CA LYS A 20 -2.42 0.30 -2.46
C LYS A 20 -0.96 0.26 -2.01
N THR A 21 -0.67 0.51 -0.73
CA THR A 21 0.69 0.53 -0.18
C THR A 21 1.34 -0.86 -0.22
N THR A 22 0.57 -1.92 0.07
CA THR A 22 1.04 -3.31 -0.05
C THR A 22 1.41 -3.64 -1.50
N SER A 23 0.60 -3.22 -2.47
CA SER A 23 0.89 -3.40 -3.89
C SER A 23 2.11 -2.58 -4.34
N ALA A 24 2.34 -1.40 -3.75
CA ALA A 24 3.54 -0.61 -3.98
C ALA A 24 4.80 -1.36 -3.50
N ARG A 25 4.77 -1.99 -2.32
CA ARG A 25 5.87 -2.83 -1.82
C ARG A 25 6.10 -4.06 -2.71
N LEU A 26 5.03 -4.76 -3.11
CA LEU A 26 5.13 -5.90 -4.02
C LEU A 26 5.72 -5.49 -5.38
N PHE A 27 5.32 -4.33 -5.89
CA PHE A 27 5.89 -3.77 -7.11
C PHE A 27 7.37 -3.42 -6.94
N ALA A 28 7.75 -2.79 -5.82
CA ALA A 28 9.14 -2.50 -5.47
C ALA A 28 9.98 -3.79 -5.35
N LYS A 29 9.44 -4.83 -4.70
CA LYS A 29 10.04 -6.16 -4.63
C LYS A 29 10.29 -6.74 -6.02
N SER A 30 9.29 -6.67 -6.90
CA SER A 30 9.36 -7.17 -8.27
C SER A 30 10.40 -6.44 -9.12
N LEU A 31 10.58 -5.12 -8.93
CA LEU A 31 11.56 -4.33 -9.66
C LEU A 31 13.00 -4.54 -9.18
N ASN A 32 13.16 -4.82 -7.89
CA ASN A 32 14.46 -4.88 -7.20
C ASN A 32 14.96 -6.30 -6.93
N TRP A 33 14.30 -7.33 -7.49
CA TRP A 33 14.81 -8.68 -7.39
C TRP A 33 16.21 -8.79 -8.03
N GLU A 34 17.10 -9.56 -7.39
CA GLU A 34 18.51 -9.64 -7.71
C GLU A 34 18.77 -10.08 -9.16
N ASP A 35 18.01 -11.08 -9.66
CA ASP A 35 18.15 -11.61 -11.01
C ASP A 35 17.45 -10.75 -12.08
N GLY A 36 16.84 -9.64 -11.68
CA GLY A 36 16.18 -8.70 -12.58
C GLY A 36 14.69 -8.56 -12.31
N PRO A 37 14.04 -7.55 -12.91
CA PRO A 37 12.62 -7.31 -12.68
C PRO A 37 11.76 -8.52 -13.06
N SER A 38 11.03 -9.08 -12.09
CA SER A 38 10.16 -10.25 -12.27
C SER A 38 8.89 -10.13 -11.42
N LEU A 39 7.81 -10.75 -11.88
CA LEU A 39 6.58 -10.93 -11.07
C LEU A 39 6.71 -12.13 -10.12
N GLU A 40 7.59 -13.08 -10.45
CA GLU A 40 7.84 -14.29 -9.67
C GLU A 40 9.11 -14.14 -8.84
N VAL A 41 9.02 -13.42 -7.73
CA VAL A 41 10.14 -13.27 -6.79
C VAL A 41 10.04 -14.36 -5.73
N PRO A 42 11.09 -15.18 -5.55
CA PRO A 42 11.12 -16.23 -4.53
C PRO A 42 10.84 -15.69 -3.13
N SER A 43 10.24 -16.53 -2.28
CA SER A 43 9.91 -16.18 -0.89
C SER A 43 11.12 -16.03 0.03
N ASP A 44 12.26 -16.58 -0.37
CA ASP A 44 13.55 -16.53 0.33
C ASP A 44 14.46 -15.38 -0.12
N SER A 45 14.02 -14.53 -1.06
CA SER A 45 14.74 -13.32 -1.46
C SER A 45 14.94 -12.40 -0.24
N GLU A 46 16.19 -12.16 0.15
CA GLU A 46 16.54 -11.30 1.30
C GLU A 46 16.11 -9.85 1.04
N ILE A 47 16.39 -9.31 -0.13
CA ILE A 47 15.97 -7.95 -0.54
C ILE A 47 14.44 -7.89 -0.61
N GLY A 48 13.81 -8.92 -1.18
CA GLY A 48 12.35 -9.01 -1.27
C GLY A 48 11.67 -8.97 0.10
N ASN A 49 12.21 -9.70 1.08
CA ASN A 49 11.70 -9.71 2.44
C ASN A 49 11.96 -8.39 3.16
N ALA A 50 13.16 -7.80 3.01
CA ALA A 50 13.48 -6.49 3.56
C ALA A 50 12.54 -5.39 3.04
N ILE A 51 12.15 -5.43 1.75
CA ILE A 51 11.18 -4.50 1.16
C ILE A 51 9.80 -4.70 1.78
N MET A 52 9.32 -5.95 1.88
CA MET A 52 7.99 -6.23 2.44
C MET A 52 7.87 -5.84 3.91
N GLU A 53 8.97 -5.91 4.66
CA GLU A 53 9.05 -5.51 6.07
C GLU A 53 9.35 -4.01 6.27
N GLY A 54 9.56 -3.25 5.19
CA GLY A 54 9.87 -1.82 5.27
C GLY A 54 11.27 -1.50 5.81
N ARG A 55 12.22 -2.43 5.67
CA ARG A 55 13.62 -2.29 6.16
C ARG A 55 14.64 -2.00 5.05
N CYS A 56 14.22 -1.96 3.80
CA CYS A 56 15.11 -1.72 2.66
C CYS A 56 15.43 -0.22 2.54
N LEU A 57 16.71 0.14 2.54
CA LEU A 57 17.17 1.53 2.44
C LEU A 57 16.87 2.18 1.08
N ASP A 58 16.72 1.38 0.03
CA ASP A 58 16.44 1.88 -1.32
C ASP A 58 14.93 1.94 -1.63
N VAL A 59 14.06 1.52 -0.70
CA VAL A 59 12.59 1.65 -0.80
C VAL A 59 12.11 2.50 0.36
N ILE A 60 11.90 3.77 0.09
CA ILE A 60 11.56 4.79 1.08
C ILE A 60 10.06 5.02 1.07
N GLU A 61 9.40 4.75 2.19
CA GLU A 61 7.97 5.02 2.38
C GLU A 61 7.76 6.33 3.12
N ILE A 62 6.95 7.19 2.53
CA ILE A 62 6.62 8.52 3.05
C ILE A 62 5.12 8.63 3.16
N ASP A 63 4.61 8.92 4.35
CA ASP A 63 3.22 9.30 4.56
C ASP A 63 3.07 10.80 4.30
N GLY A 64 2.31 11.15 3.27
CA GLY A 64 2.07 12.54 2.88
C GLY A 64 1.32 13.36 3.94
N ALA A 65 0.58 12.70 4.83
CA ALA A 65 -0.09 13.38 5.93
C ALA A 65 0.89 13.87 7.01
N SER A 66 1.92 13.06 7.31
CA SER A 66 2.95 13.37 8.32
C SER A 66 4.13 14.16 7.73
N ASN A 67 4.38 14.04 6.43
CA ASN A 67 5.55 14.59 5.73
C ASN A 67 5.14 15.55 4.61
N ASN A 68 4.33 16.55 4.93
CA ASN A 68 3.75 17.48 3.96
C ASN A 68 4.57 18.77 3.72
N SER A 69 5.72 18.93 4.40
CA SER A 69 6.54 20.13 4.31
C SER A 69 7.39 20.18 3.04
N VAL A 70 7.67 21.40 2.60
CA VAL A 70 8.52 21.65 1.41
C VAL A 70 9.94 21.16 1.63
N ASP A 71 10.47 21.32 2.84
CA ASP A 71 11.86 21.00 3.15
C ASP A 71 12.09 19.47 3.09
N GLN A 72 11.17 18.69 3.64
CA GLN A 72 11.22 17.22 3.52
C GLN A 72 11.21 16.73 2.07
N VAL A 73 10.43 17.38 1.21
CA VAL A 73 10.39 17.02 -0.22
C VAL A 73 11.64 17.51 -0.96
N ARG A 74 12.26 18.62 -0.54
CA ARG A 74 13.55 19.07 -1.07
C ARG A 74 14.66 18.10 -0.70
N ASP A 75 14.70 17.64 0.55
CA ASP A 75 15.67 16.64 1.01
C ASP A 75 15.51 15.35 0.19
N LEU A 76 14.28 14.88 -0.02
CA LEU A 76 13.97 13.75 -0.90
C LEU A 76 14.49 13.97 -2.32
N ARG A 77 14.28 15.15 -2.90
CA ARG A 77 14.77 15.48 -4.24
C ARG A 77 16.29 15.40 -4.31
N ASP A 78 16.97 15.92 -3.31
CA ASP A 78 18.43 15.92 -3.26
C ASP A 78 18.96 14.49 -3.05
N GLU A 79 18.28 13.65 -2.27
CA GLU A 79 18.55 12.22 -2.15
C GLU A 79 18.35 11.43 -3.44
N CYS A 80 17.44 11.85 -4.33
CA CYS A 80 17.22 11.22 -5.63
C CYS A 80 18.45 11.25 -6.53
N GLN A 81 19.39 12.16 -6.31
CA GLN A 81 20.62 12.26 -7.09
C GLN A 81 21.60 11.11 -6.80
N TYR A 82 21.51 10.48 -5.64
CA TYR A 82 22.40 9.40 -5.24
C TYR A 82 21.89 8.05 -5.75
N ALA A 83 22.83 7.24 -6.24
CA ALA A 83 22.54 5.87 -6.68
C ALA A 83 21.98 5.02 -5.53
N PRO A 84 21.19 3.97 -5.82
CA PRO A 84 20.79 2.99 -4.83
C PRO A 84 21.98 2.35 -4.13
N ALA A 85 21.82 1.99 -2.85
CA ALA A 85 22.89 1.38 -2.05
C ALA A 85 23.10 -0.10 -2.42
N GLN A 86 22.02 -0.84 -2.65
CA GLN A 86 22.07 -2.29 -2.90
C GLN A 86 21.05 -2.78 -3.94
N CYS A 87 20.03 -1.99 -4.23
CA CYS A 87 18.98 -2.34 -5.17
C CYS A 87 19.27 -1.85 -6.60
N ARG A 88 18.47 -2.31 -7.57
CA ARG A 88 18.50 -1.80 -8.94
C ARG A 88 17.89 -0.41 -9.05
N TYR A 89 16.80 -0.18 -8.33
CA TYR A 89 16.07 1.08 -8.31
C TYR A 89 15.90 1.60 -6.89
N LYS A 90 16.04 2.91 -6.75
CA LYS A 90 15.62 3.67 -5.58
C LYS A 90 14.15 4.03 -5.75
N ILE A 91 13.28 3.54 -4.86
CA ILE A 91 11.84 3.64 -5.02
C ILE A 91 11.25 4.44 -3.88
N TYR A 92 10.53 5.50 -4.22
CA TYR A 92 9.81 6.34 -3.26
C TYR A 92 8.33 6.01 -3.33
N VAL A 93 7.80 5.47 -2.25
CA VAL A 93 6.36 5.23 -2.06
C VAL A 93 5.80 6.36 -1.22
N ILE A 94 4.99 7.22 -1.84
CA ILE A 94 4.36 8.36 -1.14
C ILE A 94 2.88 8.05 -0.98
N ASP A 95 2.51 7.67 0.23
CA ASP A 95 1.11 7.38 0.58
C ASP A 95 0.37 8.68 0.90
N GLU A 96 -0.93 8.69 0.67
CA GLU A 96 -1.83 9.85 0.79
C GLU A 96 -1.23 11.13 0.19
N VAL A 97 -0.67 11.00 -1.03
CA VAL A 97 0.05 12.07 -1.74
C VAL A 97 -0.77 13.36 -1.85
N HIS A 98 -2.10 13.29 -1.86
CA HIS A 98 -2.99 14.46 -1.89
C HIS A 98 -2.87 15.37 -0.64
N MET A 99 -2.25 14.88 0.43
CA MET A 99 -2.01 15.65 1.66
C MET A 99 -0.77 16.55 1.59
N LEU A 100 0.07 16.39 0.57
CA LEU A 100 1.24 17.25 0.37
C LEU A 100 0.83 18.70 0.13
N SER A 101 1.63 19.63 0.65
CA SER A 101 1.44 21.06 0.36
C SER A 101 1.68 21.37 -1.12
N GLN A 102 1.08 22.46 -1.63
CA GLN A 102 1.29 22.92 -3.01
C GLN A 102 2.79 23.12 -3.32
N ALA A 103 3.55 23.62 -2.36
CA ALA A 103 4.97 23.85 -2.54
C ALA A 103 5.79 22.54 -2.55
N ALA A 104 5.37 21.52 -1.80
CA ALA A 104 5.92 20.18 -1.87
C ALA A 104 5.64 19.52 -3.22
N PHE A 105 4.41 19.63 -3.75
CA PHE A 105 4.10 19.18 -5.10
C PHE A 105 4.99 19.84 -6.16
N ASN A 106 5.18 21.15 -6.08
CA ASN A 106 6.04 21.88 -7.02
C ASN A 106 7.52 21.44 -6.94
N ALA A 107 7.98 21.08 -5.76
CA ALA A 107 9.34 20.52 -5.59
C ALA A 107 9.49 19.13 -6.25
N LEU A 108 8.46 18.27 -6.15
CA LEU A 108 8.43 16.97 -6.82
C LEU A 108 8.36 17.07 -8.35
N LEU A 109 7.65 18.07 -8.89
CA LEU A 109 7.48 18.23 -10.33
C LEU A 109 8.81 18.27 -11.07
N LYS A 110 9.83 18.95 -10.52
CA LYS A 110 11.16 19.03 -11.14
C LYS A 110 11.79 17.65 -11.33
N THR A 111 11.69 16.79 -10.33
CA THR A 111 12.23 15.41 -10.41
C THR A 111 11.38 14.53 -11.33
N LEU A 112 10.07 14.76 -11.42
CA LEU A 112 9.18 14.03 -12.33
C LEU A 112 9.33 14.45 -13.79
N GLU A 113 9.82 15.65 -14.07
CA GLU A 113 10.11 16.13 -15.41
C GLU A 113 11.43 15.56 -15.96
N GLU A 114 12.45 15.47 -15.12
CA GLU A 114 13.76 14.94 -15.43
C GLU A 114 14.18 13.86 -14.40
N PRO A 115 13.49 12.70 -14.37
CA PRO A 115 13.74 11.71 -13.35
C PRO A 115 15.07 10.99 -13.59
N PRO A 116 15.92 10.83 -12.56
CA PRO A 116 17.08 9.96 -12.67
C PRO A 116 16.66 8.54 -13.07
N PRO A 117 17.40 7.83 -13.93
CA PRO A 117 16.97 6.54 -14.49
C PRO A 117 16.80 5.45 -13.42
N HIS A 118 17.54 5.57 -12.32
CA HIS A 118 17.51 4.66 -11.18
C HIS A 118 16.38 4.98 -10.17
N VAL A 119 15.65 6.08 -10.34
CA VAL A 119 14.57 6.48 -9.42
C VAL A 119 13.21 6.11 -9.97
N LYS A 120 12.34 5.60 -9.11
CA LYS A 120 10.93 5.33 -9.40
C LYS A 120 10.05 5.89 -8.30
N PHE A 121 8.89 6.42 -8.68
CA PHE A 121 7.89 6.93 -7.75
C PHE A 121 6.63 6.07 -7.80
N VAL A 122 6.08 5.77 -6.65
CA VAL A 122 4.75 5.16 -6.50
C VAL A 122 3.94 6.05 -5.57
N PHE A 123 3.04 6.80 -6.13
CA PHE A 123 2.09 7.62 -5.38
C PHE A 123 0.85 6.81 -5.07
N ALA A 124 0.33 6.93 -3.85
CA ALA A 124 -0.96 6.36 -3.47
C ALA A 124 -1.88 7.47 -2.95
N THR A 125 -3.17 7.36 -3.27
CA THR A 125 -4.17 8.34 -2.82
C THR A 125 -5.56 7.74 -2.74
N THR A 126 -6.33 8.20 -1.78
CA THR A 126 -7.78 7.98 -1.71
C THR A 126 -8.56 9.04 -2.48
N GLU A 127 -7.95 10.21 -2.77
CA GLU A 127 -8.60 11.39 -3.33
C GLU A 127 -7.86 11.93 -4.57
N SER A 128 -8.00 11.21 -5.70
CA SER A 128 -7.29 11.56 -6.93
C SER A 128 -7.59 12.96 -7.48
N HIS A 129 -8.78 13.49 -7.18
CA HIS A 129 -9.19 14.83 -7.62
C HIS A 129 -8.41 15.96 -6.92
N LYS A 130 -7.77 15.69 -5.78
CA LYS A 130 -6.92 16.64 -5.06
C LYS A 130 -5.45 16.60 -5.54
N VAL A 131 -5.06 15.58 -6.30
CA VAL A 131 -3.70 15.51 -6.87
C VAL A 131 -3.61 16.42 -8.08
N LEU A 132 -2.54 17.20 -8.18
CA LEU A 132 -2.35 18.13 -9.28
C LEU A 132 -2.37 17.43 -10.64
N PRO A 133 -3.10 17.95 -11.64
CA PRO A 133 -3.14 17.40 -12.98
C PRO A 133 -1.76 17.25 -13.62
N THR A 134 -0.82 18.13 -13.28
CA THR A 134 0.57 18.10 -13.72
C THR A 134 1.35 16.88 -13.21
N ILE A 135 1.02 16.35 -12.01
CA ILE A 135 1.55 15.09 -11.48
C ILE A 135 0.86 13.92 -12.17
N VAL A 136 -0.48 13.95 -12.23
CA VAL A 136 -1.28 12.85 -12.80
C VAL A 136 -0.87 12.58 -14.25
N SER A 137 -0.61 13.61 -15.06
CA SER A 137 -0.22 13.47 -16.46
C SER A 137 1.15 12.82 -16.68
N ARG A 138 1.99 12.77 -15.64
CA ARG A 138 3.32 12.14 -15.67
C ARG A 138 3.36 10.74 -15.07
N CYS A 139 2.24 10.29 -14.52
CA CYS A 139 2.12 9.00 -13.85
C CYS A 139 1.34 7.98 -14.68
N GLN A 140 1.74 6.74 -14.63
CA GLN A 140 0.88 5.63 -15.04
C GLN A 140 -0.14 5.37 -13.93
N ARG A 141 -1.43 5.59 -14.22
CA ARG A 141 -2.53 5.48 -13.25
C ARG A 141 -3.09 4.07 -13.19
N PHE A 142 -3.32 3.58 -11.96
CA PHE A 142 -4.00 2.33 -11.65
C PHE A 142 -5.10 2.56 -10.64
N GLU A 143 -6.29 1.98 -10.90
CA GLU A 143 -7.44 2.10 -10.01
C GLU A 143 -7.64 0.83 -9.19
N PHE A 144 -7.64 1.01 -7.88
CA PHE A 144 -7.99 0.00 -6.90
C PHE A 144 -9.49 0.14 -6.57
N ARG A 145 -10.22 -0.93 -6.71
CA ARG A 145 -11.65 -0.97 -6.37
C ARG A 145 -11.84 -1.52 -4.97
N SER A 146 -12.99 -1.23 -4.37
CA SER A 146 -13.43 -1.90 -3.15
C SER A 146 -13.40 -3.41 -3.36
N ILE A 147 -12.91 -4.12 -2.37
CA ILE A 147 -12.78 -5.58 -2.41
C ILE A 147 -14.18 -6.19 -2.24
N PRO A 148 -14.60 -7.12 -3.10
CA PRO A 148 -15.85 -7.85 -2.94
C PRO A 148 -15.95 -8.57 -1.59
N ILE A 149 -17.15 -8.62 -1.03
CA ILE A 149 -17.42 -9.19 0.30
C ILE A 149 -16.97 -10.65 0.38
N ASP A 150 -17.23 -11.44 -0.67
CA ASP A 150 -16.84 -12.84 -0.77
C ASP A 150 -15.33 -13.06 -0.71
N LEU A 151 -14.54 -12.16 -1.31
CA LEU A 151 -13.08 -12.20 -1.23
C LEU A 151 -12.57 -11.80 0.16
N ILE A 152 -13.18 -10.80 0.80
CA ILE A 152 -12.87 -10.44 2.19
C ILE A 152 -13.19 -11.62 3.11
N PHE A 153 -14.38 -12.21 2.99
CA PHE A 153 -14.79 -13.37 3.75
C PHE A 153 -13.80 -14.54 3.61
N THR A 154 -13.43 -14.87 2.38
CA THR A 154 -12.47 -15.95 2.11
C THR A 154 -11.13 -15.68 2.80
N LYS A 155 -10.64 -14.45 2.70
CA LYS A 155 -9.36 -14.09 3.33
C LYS A 155 -9.43 -14.09 4.85
N LEU A 156 -10.50 -13.59 5.44
CA LEU A 156 -10.70 -13.67 6.90
C LEU A 156 -10.74 -15.13 7.38
N LYS A 157 -11.42 -16.01 6.63
CA LYS A 157 -11.48 -17.42 6.94
C LYS A 157 -10.09 -18.09 6.91
N GLU A 158 -9.27 -17.76 5.90
CA GLU A 158 -7.88 -18.24 5.83
C GLU A 158 -7.08 -17.79 7.06
N ILE A 159 -7.20 -16.52 7.46
CA ILE A 159 -6.52 -15.97 8.64
C ILE A 159 -6.96 -16.73 9.90
N CYS A 160 -8.26 -16.93 10.11
CA CYS A 160 -8.78 -17.63 11.27
C CYS A 160 -8.26 -19.07 11.36
N ILE A 161 -8.13 -19.76 10.22
CA ILE A 161 -7.57 -21.12 10.18
C ILE A 161 -6.08 -21.10 10.57
N GLN A 162 -5.30 -20.15 10.04
CA GLN A 162 -3.87 -20.00 10.33
C GLN A 162 -3.62 -19.69 11.81
N GLU A 163 -4.42 -18.80 12.39
CA GLU A 163 -4.32 -18.34 13.79
C GLU A 163 -5.06 -19.26 14.77
N LYS A 164 -5.72 -20.32 14.29
CA LYS A 164 -6.49 -21.29 15.11
C LYS A 164 -7.62 -20.62 15.90
N ILE A 165 -8.35 -19.73 15.24
CA ILE A 165 -9.50 -19.02 15.80
C ILE A 165 -10.79 -19.66 15.29
N GLU A 166 -11.70 -20.00 16.18
CA GLU A 166 -13.02 -20.54 15.85
C GLU A 166 -14.01 -19.38 15.65
N VAL A 167 -14.45 -19.19 14.42
CA VAL A 167 -15.38 -18.12 14.07
C VAL A 167 -16.52 -18.68 13.23
N ASP A 168 -17.75 -18.34 13.61
CA ASP A 168 -18.93 -18.70 12.83
C ASP A 168 -18.87 -18.04 11.45
N SER A 169 -19.31 -18.78 10.42
CA SER A 169 -19.39 -18.23 9.05
C SER A 169 -20.26 -16.97 8.96
N SER A 170 -21.35 -16.92 9.72
CA SER A 170 -22.21 -15.73 9.80
C SER A 170 -21.52 -14.52 10.48
N ALA A 171 -20.64 -14.77 11.45
CA ALA A 171 -19.80 -13.73 12.04
C ALA A 171 -18.80 -13.16 11.03
N LEU A 172 -18.12 -14.04 10.29
CA LEU A 172 -17.19 -13.61 9.24
C LEU A 172 -17.88 -12.82 8.13
N GLU A 173 -19.09 -13.23 7.75
CA GLU A 173 -19.89 -12.50 6.76
C GLU A 173 -20.30 -11.11 7.27
N ALA A 174 -20.70 -11.00 8.53
CA ALA A 174 -21.00 -9.71 9.16
C ALA A 174 -19.78 -8.78 9.17
N ILE A 175 -18.62 -9.29 9.59
CA ILE A 175 -17.34 -8.54 9.57
C ILE A 175 -16.99 -8.09 8.14
N ALA A 176 -17.11 -8.98 7.14
CA ALA A 176 -16.81 -8.66 5.76
C ALA A 176 -17.72 -7.56 5.19
N ARG A 177 -19.00 -7.54 5.57
CA ARG A 177 -19.97 -6.49 5.20
C ARG A 177 -19.60 -5.15 5.86
N MET A 178 -19.29 -5.17 7.16
CA MET A 178 -18.92 -3.97 7.93
C MET A 178 -17.64 -3.31 7.43
N ALA A 179 -16.73 -4.06 6.86
CA ALA A 179 -15.47 -3.58 6.30
C ALA A 179 -15.62 -2.71 5.04
N MET A 180 -16.82 -2.65 4.42
CA MET A 180 -17.16 -1.80 3.29
C MET A 180 -16.14 -1.86 2.13
N GLY A 181 -15.54 -3.03 1.91
CA GLY A 181 -14.56 -3.27 0.84
C GLY A 181 -13.10 -2.98 1.21
N GLY A 182 -12.78 -2.67 2.47
CA GLY A 182 -11.43 -2.47 2.97
C GLY A 182 -10.90 -3.71 3.72
N MET A 183 -9.85 -4.36 3.25
CA MET A 183 -9.26 -5.51 3.94
C MET A 183 -8.65 -5.12 5.29
N ARG A 184 -8.02 -3.93 5.40
CA ARG A 184 -7.47 -3.44 6.66
C ARG A 184 -8.56 -3.28 7.73
N ASP A 185 -9.72 -2.74 7.33
CA ASP A 185 -10.85 -2.54 8.22
C ASP A 185 -11.44 -3.89 8.65
N ALA A 186 -11.54 -4.86 7.73
CA ALA A 186 -11.98 -6.22 8.04
C ALA A 186 -11.06 -6.92 9.07
N GLN A 187 -9.75 -6.80 8.88
CA GLN A 187 -8.76 -7.34 9.82
C GLN A 187 -8.83 -6.64 11.18
N SER A 188 -8.96 -5.31 11.20
CA SER A 188 -9.09 -4.54 12.45
C SER A 188 -10.36 -4.92 13.23
N ILE A 189 -11.48 -5.15 12.55
CA ILE A 189 -12.72 -5.63 13.16
C ILE A 189 -12.50 -7.04 13.75
N LEU A 190 -11.87 -7.95 13.00
CA LEU A 190 -11.57 -9.29 13.46
C LEU A 190 -10.67 -9.27 14.71
N ASP A 191 -9.60 -8.46 14.71
CA ASP A 191 -8.69 -8.30 15.85
C ASP A 191 -9.41 -7.79 17.09
N GLN A 192 -10.33 -6.83 16.92
CA GLN A 192 -11.17 -6.35 18.02
C GLN A 192 -12.07 -7.47 18.56
N MET A 193 -12.70 -8.25 17.69
CA MET A 193 -13.54 -9.36 18.11
C MET A 193 -12.74 -10.43 18.88
N ILE A 194 -11.53 -10.76 18.43
CA ILE A 194 -10.62 -11.67 19.15
C ILE A 194 -10.29 -11.10 20.55
N SER A 195 -10.03 -9.81 20.64
CA SER A 195 -9.71 -9.15 21.90
C SER A 195 -10.88 -9.18 22.90
N PHE A 196 -12.13 -9.10 22.43
CA PHE A 196 -13.33 -9.10 23.27
C PHE A 196 -13.84 -10.48 23.61
N CYS A 197 -13.82 -11.43 22.67
CA CYS A 197 -14.47 -12.73 22.77
C CYS A 197 -13.48 -13.89 22.91
N GLY A 198 -12.17 -13.63 22.75
CA GLY A 198 -11.17 -14.71 22.70
C GLY A 198 -11.24 -15.48 21.38
N ASN A 199 -10.94 -16.76 21.44
CA ASN A 199 -10.79 -17.63 20.27
C ASN A 199 -12.10 -18.20 19.72
N SER A 200 -13.25 -17.84 20.29
CA SER A 200 -14.57 -18.32 19.82
C SER A 200 -15.49 -17.12 19.57
N ILE A 201 -15.81 -16.85 18.31
CA ILE A 201 -16.55 -15.66 17.89
C ILE A 201 -17.83 -16.09 17.17
N THR A 202 -18.98 -15.67 17.69
CA THR A 202 -20.30 -15.90 17.11
C THR A 202 -20.83 -14.62 16.44
N GLN A 203 -21.85 -14.78 15.60
CA GLN A 203 -22.55 -13.62 15.02
C GLN A 203 -23.14 -12.71 16.10
N GLN A 204 -23.70 -13.29 17.17
CA GLN A 204 -24.26 -12.55 18.29
C GLN A 204 -23.22 -11.62 18.92
N ASN A 205 -22.00 -12.11 19.12
CA ASN A 205 -20.91 -11.31 19.65
C ASN A 205 -20.61 -10.09 18.78
N VAL A 206 -20.59 -10.26 17.44
CA VAL A 206 -20.34 -9.15 16.50
C VAL A 206 -21.44 -8.10 16.60
N LEU A 207 -22.71 -8.53 16.66
CA LEU A 207 -23.85 -7.63 16.77
C LEU A 207 -23.84 -6.85 18.09
N GLU A 208 -23.53 -7.51 19.20
CA GLU A 208 -23.45 -6.88 20.54
C GLU A 208 -22.32 -5.85 20.63
N VAL A 209 -21.11 -6.19 20.20
CA VAL A 209 -19.95 -5.28 20.26
C VAL A 209 -20.15 -4.02 19.41
N TYR A 210 -20.85 -4.14 18.28
CA TYR A 210 -21.09 -3.01 17.37
C TYR A 210 -22.47 -2.36 17.53
N GLY A 211 -23.27 -2.80 18.52
CA GLY A 211 -24.56 -2.20 18.81
C GLY A 211 -25.59 -2.33 17.71
N LEU A 212 -25.56 -3.43 16.96
CA LEU A 212 -26.44 -3.72 15.83
C LEU A 212 -27.61 -4.63 16.23
N VAL A 213 -27.89 -4.74 17.54
CA VAL A 213 -28.99 -5.53 18.13
C VAL A 213 -30.22 -4.66 18.33
#